data_d969f03abd13d9add5aab9c415cadb7a
#
_entry.id   d969f03abd13d9add5aab9c415cadb7a
#
_cell.length_a   1.000
_cell.length_b   1.000
_cell.length_c   1.000
_cell.angle_alpha   90.00
_cell.angle_beta   90.00
_cell.angle_gamma   90.00
#
_symmetry.space_group_name_H-M   'P 1'
#
loop_
_entity.id
_entity.type
_entity.pdbx_description
1 polymer ?
#
loop_
_entity_poly.entity_id
_entity_poly.type
_entity_poly.pdbx_seq_one_letter_code
_entity_poly.pdbx_strand_id
1 'polypeptide(L)'
;MIVANWKMNGSRQDIDSWLRFVSSNISLNINMPCIFCPPSCYLDFSSSLIKEISSSIKLGSQIINSSEDSPLTGGVDSQMLSDLLVDYALIGHSEQRAYLNDNDESLKSKISDAMSKNISPIYCVGESQEIKIQENTKDFLHRQLEILDGLDHSRLTIAYEPIWAIGTGENAHKSYIEEIHNQIKDFCSNELNFKEKVTVVYGGSVKLENCRDILSSNEVDGLLIGGASLDSDTFSKIYNLS
;
A
#
# COMPACT_ATOMS: atom_id res chain seq x y z
N MET A 1 -1.78 -0.64 -9.83
CA MET A 1 -0.61 0.09 -9.29
C MET A 1 0.45 -0.86 -8.76
N ILE A 2 1.74 -0.44 -8.74
CA ILE A 2 2.82 -1.25 -8.15
C ILE A 2 3.52 -0.39 -7.08
N VAL A 3 3.50 -0.87 -5.85
CA VAL A 3 3.96 -0.13 -4.66
C VAL A 3 5.21 -0.80 -4.09
N ALA A 4 6.30 -0.05 -3.94
CA ALA A 4 7.54 -0.47 -3.29
C ALA A 4 7.52 -0.01 -1.82
N ASN A 5 7.17 -0.88 -0.90
CA ASN A 5 7.26 -0.62 0.54
C ASN A 5 8.63 -1.08 1.06
N TRP A 6 9.53 -0.13 1.22
CA TRP A 6 10.89 -0.42 1.69
C TRP A 6 10.98 -0.76 3.17
N LYS A 7 9.91 -0.51 3.92
CA LYS A 7 9.92 -0.69 5.37
C LYS A 7 11.12 0.06 5.98
N MET A 8 11.79 -0.50 6.96
CA MET A 8 12.94 0.10 7.65
C MET A 8 14.26 -0.32 6.97
N ASN A 9 14.43 0.01 5.69
CA ASN A 9 15.62 -0.32 4.91
C ASN A 9 16.15 0.87 4.11
N GLY A 10 17.43 0.79 3.75
CA GLY A 10 18.10 1.67 2.81
C GLY A 10 18.83 2.87 3.44
N SER A 11 19.62 3.47 2.61
CA SER A 11 20.37 4.71 2.83
C SER A 11 20.06 5.72 1.73
N ARG A 12 20.54 6.96 1.83
CA ARG A 12 20.44 7.95 0.74
C ARG A 12 21.06 7.44 -0.56
N GLN A 13 22.18 6.72 -0.48
CA GLN A 13 22.85 6.17 -1.66
C GLN A 13 22.02 5.08 -2.31
N ASP A 14 21.42 4.19 -1.52
CA ASP A 14 20.54 3.14 -2.05
C ASP A 14 19.31 3.74 -2.72
N ILE A 15 18.69 4.77 -2.14
CA ILE A 15 17.54 5.48 -2.70
C ILE A 15 17.89 6.18 -4.01
N ASP A 16 19.03 6.89 -4.06
CA ASP A 16 19.50 7.55 -5.28
C ASP A 16 19.71 6.54 -6.41
N SER A 17 20.45 5.47 -6.12
CA SER A 17 20.71 4.41 -7.09
C SER A 17 19.44 3.73 -7.58
N TRP A 18 18.52 3.42 -6.67
CA TRP A 18 17.26 2.76 -6.97
C TRP A 18 16.33 3.65 -7.82
N LEU A 19 16.11 4.91 -7.41
CA LEU A 19 15.23 5.82 -8.15
C LEU A 19 15.74 6.09 -9.56
N ARG A 20 17.05 6.32 -9.74
CA ARG A 20 17.64 6.52 -11.08
C ARG A 20 17.52 5.27 -11.93
N PHE A 21 17.81 4.09 -11.35
CA PHE A 21 17.71 2.84 -12.08
C PHE A 21 16.28 2.53 -12.51
N VAL A 22 15.33 2.56 -11.57
CA VAL A 22 13.92 2.24 -11.85
C VAL A 22 13.33 3.24 -12.85
N SER A 23 13.56 4.55 -12.66
CA SER A 23 13.07 5.57 -13.61
C SER A 23 13.55 5.34 -15.05
N SER A 24 14.72 4.74 -15.21
CA SER A 24 15.30 4.48 -16.55
C SER A 24 14.89 3.13 -17.13
N ASN A 25 14.39 2.20 -16.31
CA ASN A 25 14.17 0.80 -16.72
C ASN A 25 12.71 0.35 -16.65
N ILE A 26 11.77 1.20 -16.20
CA ILE A 26 10.35 0.89 -16.25
C ILE A 26 9.70 1.51 -17.50
N SER A 27 8.81 0.72 -18.12
CA SER A 27 7.95 1.20 -19.20
C SER A 27 6.71 1.83 -18.58
N LEU A 28 6.70 3.16 -18.43
CA LEU A 28 5.63 3.86 -17.77
C LEU A 28 4.27 3.57 -18.42
N ASN A 29 3.36 3.09 -17.60
CA ASN A 29 1.95 2.91 -17.94
C ASN A 29 1.12 3.91 -17.12
N ILE A 30 0.44 4.83 -17.79
CA ILE A 30 -0.38 5.85 -17.12
C ILE A 30 -1.49 5.24 -16.24
N ASN A 31 -1.94 4.05 -16.57
CA ASN A 31 -2.96 3.32 -15.81
C ASN A 31 -2.38 2.47 -14.68
N MET A 32 -1.04 2.38 -14.57
CA MET A 32 -0.34 1.57 -13.58
C MET A 32 0.71 2.43 -12.86
N PRO A 33 0.32 3.26 -11.88
CA PRO A 33 1.29 4.08 -11.15
C PRO A 33 2.32 3.23 -10.42
N CYS A 34 3.59 3.69 -10.49
CA CYS A 34 4.72 3.19 -9.72
C CYS A 34 4.87 4.06 -8.47
N ILE A 35 4.80 3.46 -7.28
CA ILE A 35 4.81 4.18 -6.01
C ILE A 35 6.00 3.72 -5.19
N PHE A 36 6.80 4.66 -4.70
CA PHE A 36 7.95 4.42 -3.83
C PHE A 36 7.66 4.92 -2.42
N CYS A 37 7.69 4.01 -1.44
CA CYS A 37 7.48 4.32 -0.03
C CYS A 37 8.79 4.09 0.77
N PRO A 38 9.67 5.10 0.88
CA PRO A 38 10.87 5.03 1.70
C PRO A 38 10.56 5.20 3.20
N PRO A 39 11.52 4.90 4.11
CA PRO A 39 11.44 5.35 5.49
C PRO A 39 11.21 6.87 5.61
N SER A 40 10.44 7.30 6.61
CA SER A 40 10.01 8.71 6.77
C SER A 40 11.18 9.70 6.81
N CYS A 41 12.33 9.31 7.37
CA CYS A 41 13.53 10.14 7.41
C CYS A 41 14.15 10.45 6.04
N TYR A 42 13.69 9.80 4.99
CA TYR A 42 14.17 9.99 3.61
C TYR A 42 13.11 10.57 2.67
N LEU A 43 11.92 10.93 3.15
CA LEU A 43 10.85 11.48 2.31
C LEU A 43 11.27 12.76 1.60
N ASP A 44 11.85 13.73 2.32
CA ASP A 44 12.31 14.99 1.75
C ASP A 44 13.40 14.78 0.67
N PHE A 45 14.36 13.93 0.98
CA PHE A 45 15.41 13.55 0.01
C PHE A 45 14.81 12.89 -1.24
N SER A 46 13.88 11.96 -1.07
CA SER A 46 13.23 11.24 -2.18
C SER A 46 12.37 12.17 -3.03
N SER A 47 11.62 13.07 -2.41
CA SER A 47 10.83 14.10 -3.11
C SER A 47 11.71 14.99 -4.00
N SER A 48 12.78 15.50 -3.42
CA SER A 48 13.75 16.35 -4.13
C SER A 48 14.40 15.61 -5.30
N LEU A 49 14.80 14.36 -5.12
CA LEU A 49 15.43 13.53 -6.13
C LEU A 49 14.47 13.17 -7.28
N ILE A 50 13.24 12.76 -6.96
CA ILE A 50 12.20 12.48 -7.97
C ILE A 50 11.98 13.69 -8.87
N LYS A 51 11.95 14.89 -8.29
CA LYS A 51 11.83 16.15 -9.04
C LYS A 51 13.09 16.43 -9.87
N GLU A 52 14.29 16.26 -9.29
CA GLU A 52 15.57 16.48 -9.98
C GLU A 52 15.69 15.62 -11.25
N ILE A 53 15.38 14.33 -11.15
CA ILE A 53 15.47 13.39 -12.28
C ILE A 53 14.23 13.39 -13.17
N SER A 54 13.27 14.27 -12.92
CA SER A 54 11.99 14.36 -13.64
C SER A 54 11.28 13.01 -13.74
N SER A 55 11.33 12.21 -12.67
CA SER A 55 10.70 10.89 -12.62
C SER A 55 9.18 11.02 -12.47
N SER A 56 8.46 10.08 -13.07
CA SER A 56 7.03 9.92 -12.87
C SER A 56 6.68 8.92 -11.74
N ILE A 57 7.68 8.41 -11.04
CA ILE A 57 7.47 7.62 -9.82
C ILE A 57 6.78 8.50 -8.79
N LYS A 58 5.72 7.98 -8.19
CA LYS A 58 4.95 8.65 -7.14
C LYS A 58 5.58 8.39 -5.78
N LEU A 59 5.56 9.39 -4.91
CA LEU A 59 6.07 9.26 -3.56
C LEU A 59 4.95 8.81 -2.62
N GLY A 60 5.23 7.77 -1.81
CA GLY A 60 4.35 7.28 -0.77
C GLY A 60 4.99 7.40 0.62
N SER A 61 4.19 7.63 1.64
CA SER A 61 4.62 7.53 3.03
C SER A 61 4.27 6.17 3.61
N GLN A 62 5.16 5.65 4.46
CA GLN A 62 4.90 4.43 5.22
C GLN A 62 4.05 4.69 6.48
N ILE A 63 3.92 5.94 6.91
CA ILE A 63 3.21 6.34 8.12
C ILE A 63 2.50 7.68 7.92
N ILE A 64 1.35 7.81 8.55
CA ILE A 64 0.65 9.07 8.79
C ILE A 64 0.04 9.00 10.19
N ASN A 65 0.17 10.09 10.95
CA ASN A 65 -0.52 10.24 12.23
C ASN A 65 -1.81 11.03 12.03
N SER A 66 -2.80 10.73 12.84
CA SER A 66 -4.03 11.50 12.88
C SER A 66 -3.79 12.91 13.42
N SER A 67 -4.52 13.87 12.92
CA SER A 67 -4.57 15.23 13.50
C SER A 67 -5.07 15.22 14.95
N GLU A 68 -5.83 14.20 15.34
CA GLU A 68 -6.27 14.00 16.72
C GLU A 68 -5.14 13.59 17.66
N ASP A 69 -4.06 13.00 17.15
CA ASP A 69 -2.86 12.65 17.92
C ASP A 69 -1.96 13.88 18.23
N SER A 70 -2.29 15.04 17.70
CA SER A 70 -1.44 16.24 17.79
C SER A 70 -1.53 16.92 19.17
N PRO A 71 -0.37 17.40 19.70
CA PRO A 71 0.99 17.26 19.19
C PRO A 71 1.66 15.96 19.68
N LEU A 72 2.13 15.13 18.75
CA LEU A 72 2.86 13.88 19.03
C LEU A 72 4.35 14.00 18.68
N THR A 73 5.24 13.85 19.64
CA THR A 73 6.69 13.86 19.40
C THR A 73 7.09 12.68 18.50
N GLY A 74 7.71 12.98 17.36
CA GLY A 74 8.09 11.98 16.35
C GLY A 74 6.98 11.65 15.36
N GLY A 75 5.78 12.23 15.49
CA GLY A 75 4.68 12.05 14.57
C GLY A 75 4.91 12.76 13.23
N VAL A 76 4.21 12.27 12.21
CA VAL A 76 4.18 12.85 10.85
C VAL A 76 2.72 12.96 10.43
N ASP A 77 2.21 14.18 10.31
CA ASP A 77 0.82 14.43 9.93
C ASP A 77 0.62 14.63 8.42
N SER A 78 -0.62 14.75 8.01
CA SER A 78 -1.00 14.92 6.59
C SER A 78 -0.50 16.24 5.99
N GLN A 79 -0.37 17.31 6.79
CA GLN A 79 0.15 18.59 6.31
C GLN A 79 1.65 18.48 5.99
N MET A 80 2.44 17.87 6.90
CA MET A 80 3.86 17.63 6.68
C MET A 80 4.11 16.78 5.43
N LEU A 81 3.29 15.74 5.21
CA LEU A 81 3.37 14.90 4.03
C LEU A 81 3.01 15.67 2.75
N SER A 82 1.99 16.52 2.79
CA SER A 82 1.60 17.38 1.68
C SER A 82 2.70 18.37 1.30
N ASP A 83 3.38 18.97 2.28
CA ASP A 83 4.50 19.89 2.05
C ASP A 83 5.68 19.19 1.35
N LEU A 84 5.83 17.88 1.58
CA LEU A 84 6.84 17.04 0.93
C LEU A 84 6.38 16.46 -0.41
N LEU A 85 5.21 16.86 -0.90
CA LEU A 85 4.62 16.39 -2.16
C LEU A 85 4.40 14.86 -2.19
N VAL A 86 4.01 14.29 -1.05
CA VAL A 86 3.66 12.87 -0.95
C VAL A 86 2.31 12.63 -1.61
N ASP A 87 2.25 11.69 -2.55
CA ASP A 87 1.03 11.35 -3.31
C ASP A 87 0.17 10.28 -2.60
N TYR A 88 0.81 9.36 -1.84
CA TYR A 88 0.16 8.20 -1.23
C TYR A 88 0.60 8.00 0.22
N ALA A 89 -0.25 7.34 1.03
CA ALA A 89 0.12 6.94 2.39
C ALA A 89 -0.37 5.52 2.69
N LEU A 90 0.52 4.66 3.20
CA LEU A 90 0.16 3.36 3.76
C LEU A 90 -0.50 3.56 5.11
N ILE A 91 -1.71 3.01 5.30
CA ILE A 91 -2.49 3.15 6.53
C ILE A 91 -2.95 1.79 6.99
N GLY A 92 -2.70 1.46 8.26
CA GLY A 92 -3.12 0.20 8.86
C GLY A 92 -2.36 -1.03 8.40
N HIS A 93 -1.12 -0.85 7.88
CA HIS A 93 -0.23 -1.98 7.59
C HIS A 93 -0.09 -2.89 8.80
N SER A 94 -0.02 -4.20 8.58
CA SER A 94 -0.01 -5.21 9.64
C SER A 94 1.01 -4.93 10.75
N GLU A 95 2.20 -4.45 10.41
CA GLU A 95 3.23 -4.06 11.39
C GLU A 95 2.81 -2.82 12.20
N GLN A 96 2.14 -1.84 11.60
CA GLN A 96 1.65 -0.66 12.33
C GLN A 96 0.54 -1.04 13.32
N ARG A 97 -0.41 -1.88 12.90
CA ARG A 97 -1.43 -2.40 13.80
C ARG A 97 -0.82 -3.16 14.98
N ALA A 98 0.20 -3.99 14.73
CA ALA A 98 0.84 -4.81 15.75
C ALA A 98 1.73 -4.01 16.71
N TYR A 99 2.48 -3.01 16.23
CA TYR A 99 3.50 -2.31 17.02
C TYR A 99 3.13 -0.90 17.45
N LEU A 100 2.19 -0.23 16.75
CA LEU A 100 1.77 1.14 17.04
C LEU A 100 0.34 1.21 17.60
N ASN A 101 -0.31 0.06 17.81
CA ASN A 101 -1.68 -0.04 18.32
C ASN A 101 -2.71 0.78 17.53
N ASP A 102 -2.59 0.82 16.21
CA ASP A 102 -3.57 1.45 15.36
C ASP A 102 -4.94 0.78 15.53
N ASN A 103 -5.91 1.49 16.07
CA ASN A 103 -7.29 1.05 16.21
C ASN A 103 -8.16 1.63 15.09
N ASP A 104 -9.40 1.15 14.99
CA ASP A 104 -10.31 1.51 13.90
C ASP A 104 -10.62 3.02 13.85
N GLU A 105 -10.78 3.68 15.00
CA GLU A 105 -11.04 5.13 15.09
C GLU A 105 -9.84 5.93 14.57
N SER A 106 -8.63 5.60 15.04
CA SER A 106 -7.38 6.21 14.57
C SER A 106 -7.19 5.98 13.06
N LEU A 107 -7.45 4.77 12.56
CA LEU A 107 -7.33 4.45 11.14
C LEU A 107 -8.32 5.24 10.28
N LYS A 108 -9.57 5.37 10.72
CA LYS A 108 -10.59 6.18 10.04
C LYS A 108 -10.16 7.64 9.96
N SER A 109 -9.67 8.21 11.07
CA SER A 109 -9.15 9.58 11.12
C SER A 109 -7.94 9.77 10.19
N LYS A 110 -6.96 8.86 10.19
CA LYS A 110 -5.80 8.90 9.29
C LYS A 110 -6.19 8.89 7.81
N ILE A 111 -7.18 8.08 7.42
CA ILE A 111 -7.70 8.03 6.05
C ILE A 111 -8.32 9.39 5.68
N SER A 112 -9.18 9.94 6.55
CA SER A 112 -9.82 11.24 6.33
C SER A 112 -8.80 12.36 6.22
N ASP A 113 -7.80 12.41 7.10
CA ASP A 113 -6.75 13.42 7.11
C ASP A 113 -5.90 13.37 5.83
N ALA A 114 -5.52 12.17 5.37
CA ALA A 114 -4.80 11.98 4.12
C ALA A 114 -5.60 12.55 2.94
N MET A 115 -6.87 12.17 2.82
CA MET A 115 -7.73 12.63 1.72
C MET A 115 -7.96 14.13 1.75
N SER A 116 -8.07 14.75 2.94
CA SER A 116 -8.21 16.21 3.10
C SER A 116 -7.03 17.00 2.51
N LYS A 117 -5.87 16.37 2.40
CA LYS A 117 -4.63 16.93 1.84
C LYS A 117 -4.29 16.41 0.45
N ASN A 118 -5.25 15.78 -0.23
CA ASN A 118 -5.07 15.17 -1.55
C ASN A 118 -4.05 14.01 -1.58
N ILE A 119 -3.74 13.40 -0.45
CA ILE A 119 -2.92 12.20 -0.34
C ILE A 119 -3.85 11.00 -0.49
N SER A 120 -3.54 10.08 -1.40
CA SER A 120 -4.33 8.89 -1.67
C SER A 120 -4.02 7.79 -0.65
N PRO A 121 -4.99 7.36 0.18
CA PRO A 121 -4.75 6.29 1.14
C PRO A 121 -4.58 4.93 0.44
N ILE A 122 -3.63 4.14 0.92
CA ILE A 122 -3.52 2.71 0.66
C ILE A 122 -3.83 2.02 2.00
N TYR A 123 -5.10 1.62 2.16
CA TYR A 123 -5.59 1.03 3.39
C TYR A 123 -5.32 -0.47 3.41
N CYS A 124 -4.51 -0.91 4.36
CA CYS A 124 -4.10 -2.31 4.50
C CYS A 124 -5.09 -3.08 5.38
N VAL A 125 -5.57 -4.20 4.85
CA VAL A 125 -6.46 -5.15 5.53
C VAL A 125 -5.93 -6.57 5.32
N GLY A 126 -6.20 -7.45 6.28
CA GLY A 126 -5.76 -8.85 6.16
C GLY A 126 -5.93 -9.61 7.45
N GLU A 127 -6.04 -10.90 7.32
CA GLU A 127 -6.27 -11.86 8.41
C GLU A 127 -4.98 -12.55 8.85
N SER A 128 -4.97 -12.96 10.13
CA SER A 128 -3.94 -13.83 10.68
C SER A 128 -4.17 -15.29 10.27
N GLN A 129 -3.15 -16.13 10.47
CA GLN A 129 -3.27 -17.59 10.29
C GLN A 129 -4.38 -18.20 11.15
N GLU A 130 -4.56 -17.71 12.37
CA GLU A 130 -5.60 -18.18 13.27
C GLU A 130 -7.01 -17.92 12.71
N ILE A 131 -7.29 -16.72 12.24
CA ILE A 131 -8.57 -16.35 11.62
C ILE A 131 -8.84 -17.18 10.38
N LYS A 132 -7.82 -17.41 9.55
CA LYS A 132 -7.92 -18.27 8.36
C LYS A 132 -8.28 -19.70 8.71
N ILE A 133 -7.61 -20.31 9.71
CA ILE A 133 -7.90 -21.68 10.17
C ILE A 133 -9.33 -21.82 10.71
N GLN A 134 -9.86 -20.76 11.34
CA GLN A 134 -11.23 -20.71 11.84
C GLN A 134 -12.26 -20.46 10.74
N GLU A 135 -11.85 -20.37 9.46
CA GLU A 135 -12.71 -20.06 8.32
C GLU A 135 -13.51 -18.74 8.48
N ASN A 136 -12.96 -17.78 9.22
CA ASN A 136 -13.62 -16.51 9.59
C ASN A 136 -13.03 -15.29 8.82
N THR A 137 -12.30 -15.54 7.73
CA THR A 137 -11.62 -14.49 6.96
C THR A 137 -12.60 -13.43 6.45
N LYS A 138 -13.73 -13.84 5.90
CA LYS A 138 -14.73 -12.93 5.34
C LYS A 138 -15.25 -11.94 6.38
N ASP A 139 -15.74 -12.42 7.50
CA ASP A 139 -16.32 -11.58 8.55
C ASP A 139 -15.26 -10.69 9.22
N PHE A 140 -14.02 -11.19 9.29
CA PHE A 140 -12.90 -10.41 9.81
C PHE A 140 -12.53 -9.24 8.88
N LEU A 141 -12.44 -9.48 7.57
CA LEU A 141 -12.17 -8.44 6.58
C LEU A 141 -13.30 -7.43 6.49
N HIS A 142 -14.56 -7.88 6.54
CA HIS A 142 -15.72 -6.98 6.56
C HIS A 142 -15.64 -5.99 7.73
N ARG A 143 -15.33 -6.45 8.94
CA ARG A 143 -15.14 -5.56 10.11
C ARG A 143 -14.02 -4.55 9.90
N GLN A 144 -12.90 -4.96 9.28
CA GLN A 144 -11.83 -4.01 8.95
C GLN A 144 -12.26 -2.98 7.91
N LEU A 145 -13.15 -3.34 6.98
CA LEU A 145 -13.64 -2.45 5.93
C LEU A 145 -14.77 -1.53 6.39
N GLU A 146 -15.52 -1.89 7.43
CA GLU A 146 -16.63 -1.08 7.98
C GLU A 146 -16.20 0.34 8.38
N ILE A 147 -14.93 0.55 8.76
CA ILE A 147 -14.43 1.88 9.10
C ILE A 147 -14.51 2.87 7.93
N LEU A 148 -14.58 2.35 6.69
CA LEU A 148 -14.65 3.16 5.47
C LEU A 148 -16.04 3.76 5.24
N ASP A 149 -17.04 3.31 6.00
CA ASP A 149 -18.40 3.83 5.85
C ASP A 149 -18.46 5.35 6.13
N GLY A 150 -19.10 6.06 5.20
CA GLY A 150 -19.25 7.52 5.24
C GLY A 150 -17.99 8.32 4.87
N LEU A 151 -16.87 7.67 4.50
CA LEU A 151 -15.68 8.37 4.01
C LEU A 151 -15.77 8.61 2.48
N ASP A 152 -15.05 9.62 2.01
CA ASP A 152 -14.73 9.73 0.58
C ASP A 152 -13.81 8.57 0.18
N HIS A 153 -14.13 7.88 -0.90
CA HIS A 153 -13.39 6.72 -1.41
C HIS A 153 -12.84 6.92 -2.82
N SER A 154 -12.97 8.13 -3.36
CA SER A 154 -12.58 8.45 -4.75
C SER A 154 -11.10 8.19 -5.07
N ARG A 155 -10.23 8.18 -4.06
CA ARG A 155 -8.78 7.93 -4.19
C ARG A 155 -8.29 6.78 -3.33
N LEU A 156 -9.21 6.03 -2.74
CA LEU A 156 -8.88 4.94 -1.84
C LEU A 156 -8.39 3.72 -2.63
N THR A 157 -7.30 3.14 -2.17
CA THR A 157 -6.85 1.80 -2.57
C THR A 157 -6.88 0.90 -1.35
N ILE A 158 -7.30 -0.34 -1.50
CA ILE A 158 -7.22 -1.36 -0.47
C ILE A 158 -6.05 -2.28 -0.79
N ALA A 159 -5.16 -2.51 0.18
CA ALA A 159 -4.10 -3.50 0.09
C ALA A 159 -4.51 -4.73 0.92
N TYR A 160 -4.73 -5.85 0.25
CA TYR A 160 -4.99 -7.11 0.93
C TYR A 160 -3.66 -7.77 1.32
N GLU A 161 -3.43 -7.87 2.61
CA GLU A 161 -2.22 -8.40 3.21
C GLU A 161 -2.54 -9.68 4.02
N PRO A 162 -2.55 -10.90 3.41
CA PRO A 162 -2.66 -12.12 4.21
C PRO A 162 -1.46 -12.23 5.16
N ILE A 163 -1.66 -11.89 6.46
CA ILE A 163 -0.56 -11.74 7.44
C ILE A 163 0.25 -13.04 7.55
N TRP A 164 -0.40 -14.19 7.41
CA TRP A 164 0.22 -15.50 7.40
C TRP A 164 1.18 -15.73 6.21
N ALA A 165 1.04 -14.96 5.13
CA ALA A 165 1.90 -15.05 3.95
C ALA A 165 2.96 -13.92 3.88
N ILE A 166 3.02 -13.01 4.88
CA ILE A 166 3.99 -11.91 4.87
C ILE A 166 5.30 -12.38 5.51
N GLY A 167 6.38 -12.42 4.72
CA GLY A 167 7.71 -12.73 5.24
C GLY A 167 7.94 -14.19 5.67
N THR A 168 6.95 -15.05 5.56
CA THR A 168 7.03 -16.47 5.95
C THR A 168 7.58 -17.34 4.84
N GLY A 169 7.58 -16.85 3.59
CA GLY A 169 7.88 -17.65 2.40
C GLY A 169 6.69 -18.46 1.90
N GLU A 170 5.59 -18.50 2.62
CA GLU A 170 4.33 -19.06 2.15
C GLU A 170 3.71 -18.12 1.12
N ASN A 171 3.11 -18.70 0.08
CA ASN A 171 2.40 -17.94 -0.94
C ASN A 171 0.91 -18.31 -0.88
N ALA A 172 0.05 -17.29 -0.91
CA ALA A 172 -1.35 -17.54 -1.16
C ALA A 172 -1.53 -18.04 -2.62
N HIS A 173 -2.37 -19.05 -2.80
CA HIS A 173 -2.73 -19.49 -4.15
C HIS A 173 -3.51 -18.42 -4.87
N LYS A 174 -3.30 -18.30 -6.18
CA LYS A 174 -4.00 -17.32 -7.04
C LYS A 174 -5.52 -17.35 -6.83
N SER A 175 -6.13 -18.53 -6.83
CA SER A 175 -7.58 -18.67 -6.64
C SER A 175 -8.08 -18.12 -5.30
N TYR A 176 -7.28 -18.25 -4.23
CA TYR A 176 -7.59 -17.67 -2.95
C TYR A 176 -7.47 -16.14 -2.97
N ILE A 177 -6.43 -15.61 -3.62
CA ILE A 177 -6.26 -14.16 -3.80
C ILE A 177 -7.46 -13.59 -4.58
N GLU A 178 -7.85 -14.22 -5.68
CA GLU A 178 -9.00 -13.83 -6.49
C GLU A 178 -10.29 -13.80 -5.69
N GLU A 179 -10.54 -14.86 -4.92
CA GLU A 179 -11.72 -14.96 -4.06
C GLU A 179 -11.79 -13.81 -3.05
N ILE A 180 -10.69 -13.55 -2.32
CA ILE A 180 -10.65 -12.51 -1.30
C ILE A 180 -10.77 -11.10 -1.93
N HIS A 181 -10.05 -10.83 -3.02
CA HIS A 181 -10.16 -9.55 -3.72
C HIS A 181 -11.59 -9.29 -4.21
N ASN A 182 -12.25 -10.31 -4.74
CA ASN A 182 -13.65 -10.19 -5.15
C ASN A 182 -14.57 -9.92 -3.95
N GLN A 183 -14.40 -10.63 -2.83
CA GLN A 183 -15.16 -10.39 -1.60
C GLN A 183 -14.99 -8.96 -1.08
N ILE A 184 -13.76 -8.40 -1.11
CA ILE A 184 -13.48 -7.01 -0.73
C ILE A 184 -14.23 -6.05 -1.66
N LYS A 185 -14.13 -6.24 -2.98
CA LYS A 185 -14.79 -5.39 -3.97
C LYS A 185 -16.32 -5.44 -3.84
N ASP A 186 -16.87 -6.64 -3.65
CA ASP A 186 -18.31 -6.85 -3.46
C ASP A 186 -18.81 -6.16 -2.18
N PHE A 187 -18.08 -6.27 -1.07
CA PHE A 187 -18.44 -5.60 0.18
C PHE A 187 -18.43 -4.07 0.02
N CYS A 188 -17.39 -3.52 -0.58
CA CYS A 188 -17.30 -2.08 -0.83
C CYS A 188 -18.45 -1.58 -1.71
N SER A 189 -18.81 -2.33 -2.74
CA SER A 189 -19.88 -1.96 -3.67
C SER A 189 -21.27 -2.12 -3.06
N ASN A 190 -21.55 -3.26 -2.41
CA ASN A 190 -22.91 -3.64 -2.02
C ASN A 190 -23.28 -3.15 -0.61
N GLU A 191 -22.32 -3.15 0.33
CA GLU A 191 -22.58 -2.78 1.73
C GLU A 191 -22.17 -1.34 2.05
N LEU A 192 -21.03 -0.88 1.50
CA LEU A 192 -20.54 0.48 1.70
C LEU A 192 -21.01 1.45 0.61
N ASN A 193 -21.71 0.96 -0.41
CA ASN A 193 -22.27 1.76 -1.51
C ASN A 193 -21.23 2.59 -2.27
N PHE A 194 -20.02 2.07 -2.48
CA PHE A 194 -19.01 2.74 -3.28
C PHE A 194 -19.53 2.92 -4.72
N LYS A 195 -19.47 4.14 -5.23
CA LYS A 195 -19.97 4.48 -6.56
C LYS A 195 -19.12 3.92 -7.70
N GLU A 196 -17.82 3.76 -7.43
CA GLU A 196 -16.84 3.26 -8.39
C GLU A 196 -16.18 2.00 -7.83
N LYS A 197 -15.69 1.14 -8.74
CA LYS A 197 -14.97 -0.07 -8.35
C LYS A 197 -13.70 0.31 -7.60
N VAL A 198 -13.56 -0.15 -6.36
CA VAL A 198 -12.35 0.10 -5.57
C VAL A 198 -11.15 -0.65 -6.15
N THR A 199 -10.00 -0.01 -6.14
CA THR A 199 -8.73 -0.65 -6.48
C THR A 199 -8.27 -1.55 -5.34
N VAL A 200 -8.00 -2.84 -5.62
CA VAL A 200 -7.49 -3.79 -4.62
C VAL A 200 -6.15 -4.35 -5.07
N VAL A 201 -5.11 -4.12 -4.28
CA VAL A 201 -3.76 -4.62 -4.55
C VAL A 201 -3.39 -5.76 -3.61
N TYR A 202 -2.60 -6.72 -4.09
CA TYR A 202 -2.12 -7.83 -3.27
C TYR A 202 -0.81 -7.45 -2.56
N GLY A 203 -0.78 -7.59 -1.24
CA GLY A 203 0.34 -7.23 -0.35
C GLY A 203 0.99 -8.41 0.38
N GLY A 204 0.75 -9.65 -0.03
CA GLY A 204 1.45 -10.81 0.53
C GLY A 204 2.85 -11.01 -0.06
N SER A 205 3.35 -12.25 -0.01
CA SER A 205 4.67 -12.59 -0.56
C SER A 205 4.69 -12.49 -2.09
N VAL A 206 5.31 -11.43 -2.61
CA VAL A 206 5.50 -11.21 -4.05
C VAL A 206 6.96 -11.42 -4.41
N LYS A 207 7.20 -12.23 -5.45
CA LYS A 207 8.50 -12.50 -6.05
C LYS A 207 8.39 -12.43 -7.58
N LEU A 208 9.54 -12.33 -8.27
CA LEU A 208 9.55 -12.30 -9.74
C LEU A 208 8.89 -13.56 -10.34
N GLU A 209 9.06 -14.72 -9.68
CA GLU A 209 8.56 -16.00 -10.15
C GLU A 209 7.03 -16.13 -10.08
N ASN A 210 6.37 -15.46 -9.11
CA ASN A 210 4.92 -15.58 -8.91
C ASN A 210 4.12 -14.33 -9.34
N CYS A 211 4.77 -13.18 -9.55
CA CYS A 211 4.07 -11.92 -9.81
C CYS A 211 3.22 -11.97 -11.09
N ARG A 212 3.70 -12.63 -12.15
CA ARG A 212 2.94 -12.76 -13.40
C ARG A 212 1.65 -13.56 -13.20
N ASP A 213 1.70 -14.64 -12.44
CA ASP A 213 0.53 -15.46 -12.14
C ASP A 213 -0.50 -14.66 -11.32
N ILE A 214 -0.05 -13.95 -10.29
CA ILE A 214 -0.90 -13.08 -9.47
C ILE A 214 -1.56 -11.97 -10.34
N LEU A 215 -0.76 -11.25 -11.14
CA LEU A 215 -1.24 -10.16 -12.00
C LEU A 215 -2.11 -10.63 -13.16
N SER A 216 -2.09 -11.93 -13.49
CA SER A 216 -2.97 -12.48 -14.53
C SER A 216 -4.43 -12.62 -14.06
N SER A 217 -4.72 -12.35 -12.79
CA SER A 217 -6.07 -12.26 -12.26
C SER A 217 -6.72 -10.93 -12.60
N ASN A 218 -7.95 -10.95 -13.07
CA ASN A 218 -8.75 -9.75 -13.30
C ASN A 218 -9.20 -9.05 -12.01
N GLU A 219 -9.05 -9.73 -10.86
CA GLU A 219 -9.43 -9.18 -9.57
C GLU A 219 -8.26 -8.49 -8.85
N VAL A 220 -7.04 -8.65 -9.34
CA VAL A 220 -5.84 -8.03 -8.76
C VAL A 220 -5.48 -6.78 -9.55
N ASP A 221 -5.66 -5.61 -8.95
CA ASP A 221 -5.42 -4.32 -9.60
C ASP A 221 -3.97 -3.83 -9.41
N GLY A 222 -3.11 -4.64 -8.77
CA GLY A 222 -1.70 -4.33 -8.56
C GLY A 222 -1.07 -5.04 -7.37
N LEU A 223 0.12 -4.59 -6.98
CA LEU A 223 0.94 -5.24 -5.96
C LEU A 223 1.48 -4.22 -4.94
N LEU A 224 1.51 -4.62 -3.67
CA LEU A 224 2.27 -3.95 -2.60
C LEU A 224 3.45 -4.86 -2.23
N ILE A 225 4.67 -4.43 -2.58
CA ILE A 225 5.87 -5.27 -2.56
C ILE A 225 6.80 -4.81 -1.44
N GLY A 226 7.13 -5.73 -0.53
CA GLY A 226 8.13 -5.50 0.52
C GLY A 226 9.56 -5.83 0.05
N GLY A 227 10.18 -6.87 0.58
CA GLY A 227 11.58 -7.21 0.38
C GLY A 227 12.05 -7.27 -1.08
N ALA A 228 11.23 -7.81 -2.00
CA ALA A 228 11.59 -7.86 -3.42
C ALA A 228 11.69 -6.47 -4.09
N SER A 229 11.14 -5.43 -3.47
CA SER A 229 11.24 -4.05 -3.98
C SER A 229 12.59 -3.37 -3.68
N LEU A 230 13.40 -3.94 -2.79
CA LEU A 230 14.72 -3.38 -2.45
C LEU A 230 15.73 -3.52 -3.59
N ASP A 231 15.59 -4.57 -4.38
CA ASP A 231 16.42 -4.76 -5.59
C ASP A 231 15.75 -4.08 -6.79
N SER A 232 16.40 -3.05 -7.33
CA SER A 232 15.86 -2.21 -8.40
C SER A 232 15.62 -2.95 -9.71
N ASP A 233 16.44 -3.95 -10.04
CA ASP A 233 16.28 -4.75 -11.26
C ASP A 233 15.08 -5.69 -11.14
N THR A 234 14.96 -6.40 -10.01
CA THR A 234 13.80 -7.24 -9.71
C THR A 234 12.50 -6.43 -9.72
N PHE A 235 12.49 -5.28 -9.04
CA PHE A 235 11.31 -4.42 -9.00
C PHE A 235 10.90 -3.92 -10.39
N SER A 236 11.87 -3.47 -11.20
CA SER A 236 11.62 -3.01 -12.58
C SER A 236 11.06 -4.13 -13.46
N LYS A 237 11.57 -5.35 -13.31
CA LYS A 237 11.03 -6.53 -14.02
C LYS A 237 9.61 -6.84 -13.62
N ILE A 238 9.28 -6.80 -12.32
CA ILE A 238 7.91 -7.00 -11.83
C ILE A 238 6.99 -5.91 -12.38
N TYR A 239 7.40 -4.64 -12.32
CA TYR A 239 6.62 -3.53 -12.84
C TYR A 239 6.34 -3.70 -14.35
N ASN A 240 7.31 -4.09 -15.15
CA ASN A 240 7.16 -4.25 -16.60
C ASN A 240 6.32 -5.50 -16.99
N LEU A 241 5.98 -6.36 -16.05
CA LEU A 241 5.06 -7.49 -16.25
C LEU A 241 3.59 -7.13 -15.93
N SER A 242 3.33 -5.93 -15.35
CA SER A 242 2.02 -5.49 -14.90
C SER A 242 1.21 -4.73 -15.95
#